data_ce92abf8527100cb0dc13b3cfe511a1d
#
_entry.id   ce92abf8527100cb0dc13b3cfe511a1d
#
_cell.length_a   1.000
_cell.length_b   1.000
_cell.length_c   1.000
_cell.angle_alpha   90.00
_cell.angle_beta   90.00
_cell.angle_gamma   90.00
#
_symmetry.space_group_name_H-M   'P 1'
#
loop_
_entity.id
_entity.type
_entity.pdbx_description
1 polymer ?
#
loop_
_entity_poly.entity_id
_entity_poly.type
_entity_poly.pdbx_seq_one_letter_code
_entity_poly.pdbx_strand_id
1 'polypeptide(L)'
;MHSKTNKKVKEGQKNRIRTLVVDDSPLMCRVVSEILDEDGGFEVAGQALNGKEALKMLASQEFDLCTLDVHMPGMNGLTVLKHIMIRYPTPTLMVSAFTADGSKITFDALRYGAVDFFHKPSRDNGKSMSEQGDLLCKKAKDVARVQLDAAQYLRLKTSCNTSCKKKKNRTTDSIVIMHGGTGSYASMLNLLPTMGKTPLSPVIVSMAVDQEHLDAFVKYLRSYVPFNIFSASALQEIKPGSVYFISKEQAGTFDYKKGQLVLETAPRADLNEKEGGIDLLLFSAAEHFGEKALALFLSGENCQGISGAKEVLRSKGTVLAQKPETCLRPDLSRAVLHQKKAGAATLPELATKAACWS
;
A
#
# COMPACT_ATOMS: atom_id res chain seq x y z
N MET A 1 36.38 -13.41 -45.50
CA MET A 1 35.14 -14.19 -45.42
C MET A 1 34.83 -14.41 -43.97
N HIS A 2 33.99 -13.54 -43.36
CA HIS A 2 33.59 -13.65 -41.96
C HIS A 2 32.12 -14.03 -41.94
N SER A 3 31.87 -15.23 -41.44
CA SER A 3 30.55 -15.80 -41.24
C SER A 3 29.79 -15.05 -40.12
N LYS A 4 28.74 -14.32 -40.47
CA LYS A 4 27.76 -13.77 -39.53
C LYS A 4 26.77 -14.88 -39.15
N THR A 5 26.96 -15.43 -37.96
CA THR A 5 25.98 -16.37 -37.36
C THR A 5 24.80 -15.52 -36.81
N ASN A 6 23.68 -15.60 -37.51
CA ASN A 6 22.37 -15.09 -37.08
C ASN A 6 21.92 -15.81 -35.81
N LYS A 7 21.94 -15.15 -34.65
CA LYS A 7 21.15 -15.54 -33.50
C LYS A 7 19.70 -15.11 -33.76
N LYS A 8 18.86 -16.03 -34.27
CA LYS A 8 17.41 -15.89 -34.16
C LYS A 8 17.05 -15.90 -32.69
N VAL A 9 16.65 -14.76 -32.19
CA VAL A 9 15.95 -14.61 -30.89
C VAL A 9 14.64 -15.36 -31.02
N LYS A 10 14.45 -16.38 -30.22
CA LYS A 10 13.16 -17.08 -30.08
C LYS A 10 12.17 -16.14 -29.43
N GLU A 11 11.35 -15.44 -30.20
CA GLU A 11 10.11 -14.84 -29.76
C GLU A 11 9.18 -15.96 -29.30
N GLY A 12 8.78 -15.93 -28.00
CA GLY A 12 7.70 -16.79 -27.52
C GLY A 12 7.84 -17.40 -26.12
N GLN A 13 8.86 -17.11 -25.33
CA GLN A 13 8.81 -17.44 -23.90
C GLN A 13 8.40 -16.19 -23.11
N LYS A 14 7.11 -16.11 -22.72
CA LYS A 14 6.69 -15.24 -21.62
C LYS A 14 7.62 -15.52 -20.43
N ASN A 15 8.45 -14.56 -20.01
CA ASN A 15 9.26 -14.69 -18.81
C ASN A 15 8.30 -14.92 -17.64
N ARG A 16 8.25 -16.15 -17.14
CA ARG A 16 7.49 -16.49 -15.93
C ARG A 16 8.20 -15.89 -14.72
N ILE A 17 7.45 -15.48 -13.74
CA ILE A 17 7.97 -14.95 -12.47
C ILE A 17 8.57 -16.11 -11.67
N ARG A 18 9.89 -16.16 -11.55
CA ARG A 18 10.61 -17.20 -10.80
C ARG A 18 10.37 -16.99 -9.31
N THR A 19 9.63 -17.91 -8.70
CA THR A 19 9.13 -17.77 -7.34
C THR A 19 9.75 -18.79 -6.39
N LEU A 20 10.16 -18.30 -5.21
CA LEU A 20 10.51 -19.11 -4.05
C LEU A 20 9.32 -19.15 -3.08
N VAL A 21 8.82 -20.32 -2.74
CA VAL A 21 7.75 -20.52 -1.75
C VAL A 21 8.38 -21.00 -0.44
N VAL A 22 8.15 -20.27 0.66
CA VAL A 22 8.73 -20.56 1.98
C VAL A 22 7.63 -20.68 3.03
N ASP A 23 7.41 -21.87 3.55
CA ASP A 23 6.42 -22.17 4.60
C ASP A 23 6.85 -23.45 5.34
N ASP A 24 6.73 -23.50 6.67
CA ASP A 24 7.11 -24.68 7.46
C ASP A 24 6.13 -25.85 7.30
N SER A 25 4.95 -25.61 6.75
CA SER A 25 3.97 -26.64 6.40
C SER A 25 4.19 -27.13 4.96
N PRO A 26 4.59 -28.41 4.77
CA PRO A 26 4.72 -28.99 3.42
C PRO A 26 3.40 -28.93 2.61
N LEU A 27 2.26 -29.02 3.31
CA LEU A 27 0.96 -28.88 2.69
C LEU A 27 0.75 -27.47 2.14
N MET A 28 1.09 -26.45 2.91
CA MET A 28 0.92 -25.06 2.51
C MET A 28 1.90 -24.68 1.39
N CYS A 29 3.16 -25.14 1.47
CA CYS A 29 4.10 -25.02 0.34
C CYS A 29 3.49 -25.58 -0.96
N ARG A 30 2.87 -26.77 -0.90
CA ARG A 30 2.23 -27.40 -2.05
C ARG A 30 1.04 -26.54 -2.54
N VAL A 31 0.11 -26.17 -1.66
CA VAL A 31 -1.09 -25.38 -2.01
C VAL A 31 -0.71 -24.08 -2.70
N VAL A 32 0.22 -23.31 -2.10
CA VAL A 32 0.66 -22.03 -2.69
C VAL A 32 1.36 -22.25 -4.02
N SER A 33 2.17 -23.31 -4.15
CA SER A 33 2.87 -23.64 -5.39
C SER A 33 1.90 -24.03 -6.51
N GLU A 34 0.92 -24.88 -6.21
CA GLU A 34 -0.11 -25.30 -7.17
C GLU A 34 -0.90 -24.08 -7.67
N ILE A 35 -1.34 -23.19 -6.77
CA ILE A 35 -2.05 -21.96 -7.15
C ILE A 35 -1.21 -21.09 -8.09
N LEU A 36 0.08 -20.90 -7.79
CA LEU A 36 0.95 -20.05 -8.59
C LEU A 36 1.27 -20.71 -9.96
N ASP A 37 1.54 -22.02 -10.01
CA ASP A 37 1.84 -22.71 -11.25
C ASP A 37 0.63 -22.81 -12.18
N GLU A 38 -0.59 -22.97 -11.64
CA GLU A 38 -1.84 -23.01 -12.40
C GLU A 38 -2.17 -21.68 -13.11
N ASP A 39 -1.76 -20.55 -12.57
CA ASP A 39 -1.91 -19.22 -13.20
C ASP A 39 -1.13 -19.10 -14.52
N GLY A 40 -0.07 -19.89 -14.68
CA GLY A 40 0.79 -19.89 -15.88
C GLY A 40 1.71 -18.67 -16.03
N GLY A 41 1.61 -17.67 -15.17
CA GLY A 41 2.48 -16.50 -15.12
C GLY A 41 3.69 -16.68 -14.20
N PHE A 42 3.70 -17.75 -13.40
CA PHE A 42 4.75 -18.06 -12.44
C PHE A 42 5.49 -19.35 -12.80
N GLU A 43 6.70 -19.48 -12.26
CA GLU A 43 7.51 -20.70 -12.20
C GLU A 43 7.94 -20.87 -10.75
N VAL A 44 7.40 -21.86 -10.04
CA VAL A 44 7.88 -22.17 -8.69
C VAL A 44 9.23 -22.87 -8.79
N ALA A 45 10.29 -22.05 -8.76
CA ALA A 45 11.68 -22.49 -8.94
C ALA A 45 12.31 -23.04 -7.66
N GLY A 46 11.60 -22.93 -6.51
CA GLY A 46 12.07 -23.47 -5.23
C GLY A 46 10.97 -23.50 -4.18
N GLN A 47 11.08 -24.49 -3.28
CA GLN A 47 10.27 -24.61 -2.08
C GLN A 47 11.21 -24.81 -0.88
N ALA A 48 11.00 -24.10 0.21
CA ALA A 48 11.79 -24.21 1.43
C ALA A 48 10.87 -24.37 2.64
N LEU A 49 11.16 -25.34 3.50
CA LEU A 49 10.38 -25.66 4.71
C LEU A 49 10.88 -24.92 5.95
N ASN A 50 11.92 -24.11 5.82
CA ASN A 50 12.45 -23.28 6.90
C ASN A 50 13.33 -22.15 6.36
N GLY A 51 13.63 -21.17 7.22
CA GLY A 51 14.40 -20.01 6.83
C GLY A 51 15.85 -20.30 6.39
N LYS A 52 16.49 -21.35 6.91
CA LYS A 52 17.86 -21.72 6.50
C LYS A 52 17.89 -22.25 5.07
N GLU A 53 16.93 -23.08 4.70
CA GLU A 53 16.77 -23.58 3.34
C GLU A 53 16.47 -22.43 2.36
N ALA A 54 15.55 -21.54 2.74
CA ALA A 54 15.22 -20.37 1.94
C ALA A 54 16.46 -19.52 1.64
N LEU A 55 17.25 -19.19 2.65
CA LEU A 55 18.48 -18.40 2.49
C LEU A 55 19.55 -19.13 1.66
N LYS A 56 19.65 -20.47 1.77
CA LYS A 56 20.55 -21.28 0.94
C LYS A 56 20.13 -21.23 -0.54
N MET A 57 18.84 -21.34 -0.83
CA MET A 57 18.31 -21.24 -2.21
C MET A 57 18.56 -19.85 -2.81
N LEU A 58 18.27 -18.79 -2.06
CA LEU A 58 18.51 -17.40 -2.46
C LEU A 58 20.00 -17.11 -2.71
N ALA A 59 20.90 -17.81 -2.02
CA ALA A 59 22.33 -17.70 -2.26
C ALA A 59 22.80 -18.43 -3.53
N SER A 60 22.03 -19.41 -4.02
CA SER A 60 22.43 -20.29 -5.14
C SER A 60 21.79 -19.93 -6.48
N GLN A 61 20.67 -19.21 -6.47
CA GLN A 61 19.95 -18.80 -7.68
C GLN A 61 19.11 -17.55 -7.45
N GLU A 62 18.76 -16.87 -8.54
CA GLU A 62 17.92 -15.67 -8.52
C GLU A 62 16.43 -16.01 -8.55
N PHE A 63 15.65 -15.23 -7.82
CA PHE A 63 14.19 -15.27 -7.80
C PHE A 63 13.62 -13.87 -8.00
N ASP A 64 12.50 -13.78 -8.72
CA ASP A 64 11.77 -12.53 -8.94
C ASP A 64 10.79 -12.23 -7.81
N LEU A 65 10.41 -13.27 -7.05
CA LEU A 65 9.43 -13.22 -5.96
C LEU A 65 9.77 -14.25 -4.90
N CYS A 66 9.61 -13.86 -3.63
CA CYS A 66 9.57 -14.77 -2.49
C CYS A 66 8.21 -14.66 -1.80
N THR A 67 7.48 -15.77 -1.65
CA THR A 67 6.38 -15.86 -0.68
C THR A 67 6.93 -16.41 0.61
N LEU A 68 6.66 -15.74 1.73
CA LEU A 68 7.33 -16.06 3.01
C LEU A 68 6.33 -16.11 4.15
N ASP A 69 6.23 -17.27 4.80
CA ASP A 69 5.46 -17.37 6.03
C ASP A 69 6.11 -16.60 7.18
N VAL A 70 5.25 -16.02 7.99
CA VAL A 70 5.64 -15.28 9.20
C VAL A 70 6.05 -16.22 10.33
N HIS A 71 5.30 -17.29 10.53
CA HIS A 71 5.41 -18.18 11.68
C HIS A 71 6.10 -19.49 11.32
N MET A 72 7.43 -19.52 11.44
CA MET A 72 8.23 -20.73 11.20
C MET A 72 9.05 -21.09 12.46
N PRO A 73 9.22 -22.38 12.79
CA PRO A 73 10.07 -22.81 13.90
C PRO A 73 11.54 -22.41 13.70
N GLY A 74 12.21 -22.05 14.79
CA GLY A 74 13.63 -21.72 14.82
C GLY A 74 13.91 -20.31 14.27
N MET A 75 13.94 -20.13 12.95
CA MET A 75 14.13 -18.82 12.32
C MET A 75 12.78 -18.32 11.78
N ASN A 76 12.15 -17.38 12.49
CA ASN A 76 10.86 -16.80 12.07
C ASN A 76 11.00 -15.98 10.75
N GLY A 77 9.87 -15.83 10.03
CA GLY A 77 9.85 -15.15 8.74
C GLY A 77 10.39 -13.71 8.77
N LEU A 78 10.20 -12.99 9.88
CA LEU A 78 10.73 -11.63 10.02
C LEU A 78 12.27 -11.62 10.04
N THR A 79 12.90 -12.61 10.66
CA THR A 79 14.36 -12.76 10.66
C THR A 79 14.85 -13.14 9.26
N VAL A 80 14.17 -14.08 8.59
CA VAL A 80 14.46 -14.47 7.20
C VAL A 80 14.37 -13.25 6.28
N LEU A 81 13.29 -12.47 6.37
CA LEU A 81 13.08 -11.26 5.60
C LEU A 81 14.23 -10.25 5.74
N LYS A 82 14.70 -10.01 6.98
CA LYS A 82 15.85 -9.12 7.21
C LYS A 82 17.10 -9.61 6.48
N HIS A 83 17.36 -10.93 6.48
CA HIS A 83 18.48 -11.50 5.74
C HIS A 83 18.28 -11.38 4.21
N ILE A 84 17.06 -11.60 3.71
CA ILE A 84 16.71 -11.42 2.30
C ILE A 84 17.04 -9.98 1.89
N MET A 85 16.50 -8.99 2.57
CA MET A 85 16.65 -7.58 2.20
C MET A 85 18.09 -7.08 2.28
N ILE A 86 18.93 -7.68 3.13
CA ILE A 86 20.35 -7.28 3.28
C ILE A 86 21.26 -7.99 2.28
N ARG A 87 21.04 -9.29 2.03
CA ARG A 87 22.00 -10.13 1.31
C ARG A 87 21.54 -10.51 -0.10
N TYR A 88 20.24 -10.69 -0.29
CA TYR A 88 19.63 -11.21 -1.50
C TYR A 88 18.34 -10.46 -1.80
N PRO A 89 18.38 -9.11 -2.01
CA PRO A 89 17.17 -8.30 -2.15
C PRO A 89 16.21 -8.90 -3.17
N THR A 90 15.10 -9.44 -2.69
CA THR A 90 14.07 -10.12 -3.50
C THR A 90 12.70 -9.60 -3.10
N PRO A 91 11.83 -9.20 -4.04
CA PRO A 91 10.45 -8.82 -3.74
C PRO A 91 9.78 -9.90 -2.90
N THR A 92 9.32 -9.52 -1.70
CA THR A 92 8.79 -10.49 -0.73
C THR A 92 7.35 -10.17 -0.39
N LEU A 93 6.46 -11.15 -0.62
CA LEU A 93 5.07 -11.20 -0.18
C LEU A 93 5.00 -12.04 1.09
N MET A 94 4.61 -11.43 2.20
CA MET A 94 4.36 -12.20 3.44
C MET A 94 3.05 -12.98 3.29
N VAL A 95 3.07 -14.29 3.55
CA VAL A 95 1.89 -15.15 3.51
C VAL A 95 1.67 -15.72 4.91
N SER A 96 0.63 -15.29 5.60
CA SER A 96 0.47 -15.62 7.03
C SER A 96 -0.99 -15.95 7.37
N ALA A 97 -1.17 -16.80 8.37
CA ALA A 97 -2.47 -16.92 9.03
C ALA A 97 -2.77 -15.61 9.77
N PHE A 98 -3.89 -14.97 9.44
CA PHE A 98 -4.29 -13.71 10.07
C PHE A 98 -4.80 -14.00 11.49
N THR A 99 -4.01 -13.64 12.48
CA THR A 99 -4.42 -13.66 13.89
C THR A 99 -4.20 -12.27 14.49
N ALA A 100 -4.93 -11.93 15.55
CA ALA A 100 -4.79 -10.63 16.22
C ALA A 100 -3.34 -10.35 16.66
N ASP A 101 -2.59 -11.38 17.06
CA ASP A 101 -1.17 -11.29 17.43
C ASP A 101 -0.26 -11.28 16.17
N GLY A 102 -0.65 -11.96 15.10
CA GLY A 102 0.09 -12.00 13.83
C GLY A 102 0.08 -10.67 13.08
N SER A 103 -0.93 -9.82 13.28
CA SER A 103 -1.03 -8.52 12.61
C SER A 103 0.14 -7.59 12.93
N LYS A 104 0.62 -7.57 14.17
CA LYS A 104 1.78 -6.75 14.55
C LYS A 104 3.06 -7.18 13.82
N ILE A 105 3.33 -8.48 13.77
CA ILE A 105 4.52 -9.03 13.11
C ILE A 105 4.44 -8.79 11.60
N THR A 106 3.27 -8.91 11.01
CA THR A 106 3.02 -8.63 9.60
C THR A 106 3.33 -7.17 9.24
N PHE A 107 2.87 -6.21 10.04
CA PHE A 107 3.18 -4.80 9.81
C PHE A 107 4.64 -4.45 10.14
N ASP A 108 5.26 -5.13 11.10
CA ASP A 108 6.71 -5.03 11.32
C ASP A 108 7.48 -5.54 10.09
N ALA A 109 7.00 -6.60 9.40
CA ALA A 109 7.63 -7.08 8.18
C ALA A 109 7.63 -6.02 7.06
N LEU A 110 6.53 -5.27 6.90
CA LEU A 110 6.48 -4.16 5.94
C LEU A 110 7.52 -3.06 6.26
N ARG A 111 7.82 -2.82 7.55
CA ARG A 111 8.89 -1.91 7.97
C ARG A 111 10.28 -2.42 7.64
N TYR A 112 10.47 -3.73 7.56
CA TYR A 112 11.74 -4.37 7.22
C TYR A 112 11.90 -4.66 5.73
N GLY A 113 10.96 -4.20 4.89
CA GLY A 113 11.10 -4.23 3.45
C GLY A 113 10.19 -5.25 2.74
N ALA A 114 9.33 -5.98 3.44
CA ALA A 114 8.26 -6.71 2.76
C ALA A 114 7.41 -5.71 1.95
N VAL A 115 7.03 -6.14 0.77
CA VAL A 115 6.24 -5.27 -0.14
C VAL A 115 4.79 -5.23 0.26
N ASP A 116 4.22 -6.40 0.56
CA ASP A 116 2.83 -6.57 0.95
C ASP A 116 2.66 -7.89 1.72
N PHE A 117 1.44 -8.17 2.14
CA PHE A 117 1.08 -9.42 2.79
C PHE A 117 -0.20 -10.02 2.21
N PHE A 118 -0.37 -11.32 2.38
CA PHE A 118 -1.53 -12.08 1.97
C PHE A 118 -1.96 -13.06 3.07
N HIS A 119 -3.27 -13.23 3.24
CA HIS A 119 -3.79 -14.22 4.17
C HIS A 119 -3.66 -15.62 3.57
N LYS A 120 -3.14 -16.59 4.36
CA LYS A 120 -3.01 -17.98 3.90
C LYS A 120 -4.36 -18.50 3.37
N PRO A 121 -4.40 -19.14 2.20
CA PRO A 121 -5.62 -19.75 1.69
C PRO A 121 -6.19 -20.75 2.71
N SER A 122 -7.45 -20.61 3.04
CA SER A 122 -8.13 -21.48 3.99
C SER A 122 -9.61 -21.65 3.63
N ARG A 123 -10.24 -22.74 4.11
CA ARG A 123 -11.68 -23.00 3.87
C ARG A 123 -12.58 -22.07 4.68
N ASP A 124 -12.05 -21.45 5.73
CA ASP A 124 -12.82 -20.64 6.69
C ASP A 124 -12.90 -19.16 6.31
N ASN A 125 -12.29 -18.74 5.19
CA ASN A 125 -12.21 -17.32 4.78
C ASN A 125 -13.46 -16.79 4.06
N GLY A 126 -14.55 -17.55 3.99
CA GLY A 126 -15.80 -17.13 3.33
C GLY A 126 -15.70 -16.96 1.79
N LYS A 127 -14.52 -17.20 1.19
CA LYS A 127 -14.24 -17.19 -0.25
C LYS A 127 -13.87 -18.60 -0.72
N SER A 128 -14.23 -18.95 -1.94
CA SER A 128 -13.77 -20.21 -2.54
C SER A 128 -12.24 -20.27 -2.65
N MET A 129 -11.68 -21.48 -2.71
CA MET A 129 -10.22 -21.64 -2.90
C MET A 129 -9.74 -21.03 -4.21
N SER A 130 -10.57 -21.08 -5.26
CA SER A 130 -10.28 -20.46 -6.57
C SER A 130 -10.21 -18.93 -6.45
N GLU A 131 -11.18 -18.29 -5.82
CA GLU A 131 -11.16 -16.83 -5.60
C GLU A 131 -9.96 -16.38 -4.76
N GLN A 132 -9.58 -17.15 -3.75
CA GLN A 132 -8.39 -16.88 -2.94
C GLN A 132 -7.11 -17.05 -3.78
N GLY A 133 -7.06 -18.04 -4.66
CA GLY A 133 -5.98 -18.26 -5.60
C GLY A 133 -5.79 -17.10 -6.57
N ASP A 134 -6.88 -16.65 -7.21
CA ASP A 134 -6.84 -15.49 -8.12
C ASP A 134 -6.34 -14.21 -7.42
N LEU A 135 -6.77 -13.98 -6.19
CA LEU A 135 -6.32 -12.84 -5.39
C LEU A 135 -4.84 -12.96 -5.01
N LEU A 136 -4.36 -14.16 -4.66
CA LEU A 136 -2.95 -14.43 -4.38
C LEU A 136 -2.09 -14.17 -5.62
N CYS A 137 -2.47 -14.74 -6.77
CA CYS A 137 -1.76 -14.57 -8.03
C CYS A 137 -1.71 -13.09 -8.46
N LYS A 138 -2.82 -12.37 -8.36
CA LYS A 138 -2.87 -10.94 -8.64
C LYS A 138 -1.87 -10.18 -7.74
N LYS A 139 -1.94 -10.39 -6.43
CA LYS A 139 -1.07 -9.70 -5.46
C LYS A 139 0.40 -10.08 -5.65
N ALA A 140 0.69 -11.35 -5.92
CA ALA A 140 2.03 -11.86 -6.21
C ALA A 140 2.64 -11.20 -7.47
N LYS A 141 1.85 -11.02 -8.55
CA LYS A 141 2.26 -10.27 -9.75
C LYS A 141 2.57 -8.81 -9.45
N ASP A 142 1.78 -8.18 -8.60
CA ASP A 142 2.00 -6.79 -8.21
C ASP A 142 3.27 -6.64 -7.38
N VAL A 143 3.52 -7.56 -6.46
CA VAL A 143 4.74 -7.60 -5.64
C VAL A 143 5.99 -7.86 -6.47
N ALA A 144 5.96 -8.81 -7.42
CA ALA A 144 7.10 -9.12 -8.27
C ALA A 144 7.56 -7.95 -9.16
N ARG A 145 6.69 -6.96 -9.40
CA ARG A 145 6.97 -5.80 -10.27
C ARG A 145 7.48 -4.56 -9.51
N VAL A 146 7.73 -4.67 -8.21
CA VAL A 146 8.17 -3.52 -7.43
C VAL A 146 9.65 -3.16 -7.68
N GLN A 147 9.97 -1.90 -7.50
CA GLN A 147 11.32 -1.38 -7.53
C GLN A 147 11.92 -1.46 -6.12
N LEU A 148 12.71 -2.50 -5.84
CA LEU A 148 13.30 -2.69 -4.50
C LEU A 148 14.28 -1.60 -4.09
N ASP A 149 14.92 -0.91 -5.04
CA ASP A 149 15.78 0.24 -4.74
C ASP A 149 15.04 1.35 -3.98
N ALA A 150 13.71 1.43 -4.16
CA ALA A 150 12.83 2.31 -3.41
C ALA A 150 12.46 1.76 -2.01
N ALA A 151 12.68 0.48 -1.74
CA ALA A 151 12.39 -0.19 -0.47
C ALA A 151 13.49 0.05 0.59
N GLN A 152 14.07 1.24 0.64
CA GLN A 152 15.04 1.57 1.66
C GLN A 152 14.45 1.37 3.06
N TYR A 153 15.24 0.73 3.94
CA TYR A 153 14.96 0.55 5.36
C TYR A 153 14.22 1.74 5.95
N LEU A 154 12.95 1.54 6.27
CA LEU A 154 12.14 2.54 6.95
C LEU A 154 12.60 2.66 8.41
N ARG A 155 13.68 3.40 8.63
CA ARG A 155 14.00 3.89 9.97
C ARG A 155 12.93 4.89 10.35
N LEU A 156 11.96 4.48 11.16
CA LEU A 156 11.05 5.42 11.80
C LEU A 156 11.88 6.40 12.63
N LYS A 157 12.10 7.59 12.09
CA LYS A 157 12.63 8.70 12.89
C LYS A 157 11.49 9.17 13.79
N THR A 158 11.51 8.74 15.03
CA THR A 158 10.76 9.40 16.11
C THR A 158 11.29 10.82 16.24
N SER A 159 10.45 11.78 15.90
CA SER A 159 10.62 13.22 16.01
C SER A 159 11.18 13.96 14.79
N CYS A 160 10.29 14.60 14.07
CA CYS A 160 10.63 15.75 13.24
C CYS A 160 10.24 17.03 13.97
N ASN A 161 11.22 17.84 14.34
CA ASN A 161 11.03 19.19 14.91
C ASN A 161 10.70 20.20 13.80
N THR A 162 9.60 20.02 13.10
CA THR A 162 9.10 21.04 12.17
C THR A 162 8.18 21.99 12.95
N SER A 163 8.59 23.24 13.09
CA SER A 163 7.81 24.28 13.75
C SER A 163 6.67 24.77 12.84
N CYS A 164 5.55 24.07 12.81
CA CYS A 164 4.31 24.68 12.33
C CYS A 164 3.87 25.76 13.32
N LYS A 165 3.77 27.01 12.85
CA LYS A 165 3.23 28.09 13.66
C LYS A 165 1.80 27.72 14.06
N LYS A 166 1.49 27.70 15.36
CA LYS A 166 0.14 27.45 15.89
C LYS A 166 -0.82 28.51 15.36
N LYS A 167 -1.65 28.20 14.39
CA LYS A 167 -2.85 29.00 14.11
C LYS A 167 -3.89 28.67 15.20
N LYS A 168 -4.44 29.72 15.80
CA LYS A 168 -5.33 29.65 16.98
C LYS A 168 -6.73 29.12 16.68
N ASN A 169 -7.18 29.10 15.42
CA ASN A 169 -8.49 28.59 15.01
C ASN A 169 -8.29 27.39 14.07
N ARG A 170 -8.62 26.20 14.55
CA ARG A 170 -8.74 25.00 13.73
C ARG A 170 -10.14 25.01 13.13
N THR A 171 -10.25 25.40 11.88
CA THR A 171 -11.50 25.33 11.11
C THR A 171 -11.48 24.09 10.23
N THR A 172 -12.65 23.55 9.91
CA THR A 172 -12.82 22.44 8.96
C THR A 172 -12.89 22.95 7.51
N ASP A 173 -12.29 24.10 7.21
CA ASP A 173 -12.36 24.73 5.90
C ASP A 173 -11.39 24.13 4.87
N SER A 174 -10.51 23.24 5.30
CA SER A 174 -9.50 22.62 4.46
C SER A 174 -9.44 21.12 4.72
N ILE A 175 -9.02 20.36 3.71
CA ILE A 175 -8.97 18.90 3.77
C ILE A 175 -7.69 18.36 3.12
N VAL A 176 -7.17 17.28 3.66
CA VAL A 176 -6.10 16.50 3.03
C VAL A 176 -6.65 15.10 2.70
N ILE A 177 -6.50 14.68 1.46
CA ILE A 177 -6.84 13.34 1.01
C ILE A 177 -5.57 12.63 0.57
N MET A 178 -5.33 11.43 1.06
CA MET A 178 -4.21 10.58 0.66
C MET A 178 -4.77 9.31 0.03
N HIS A 179 -4.18 8.89 -1.09
CA HIS A 179 -4.55 7.65 -1.75
C HIS A 179 -3.33 6.84 -2.14
N GLY A 180 -3.43 5.50 -2.02
CA GLY A 180 -2.40 4.58 -2.45
C GLY A 180 -2.88 3.13 -2.56
N GLY A 181 -2.20 2.36 -3.43
CA GLY A 181 -2.37 0.94 -3.66
C GLY A 181 -1.20 0.12 -3.09
N THR A 182 -0.67 -0.80 -3.88
CA THR A 182 0.47 -1.65 -3.49
C THR A 182 1.68 -0.80 -3.08
N GLY A 183 2.25 -1.12 -1.91
CA GLY A 183 3.33 -0.35 -1.30
C GLY A 183 2.88 0.86 -0.49
N SER A 184 1.58 1.19 -0.43
CA SER A 184 1.09 2.32 0.37
C SER A 184 1.20 2.08 1.87
N TYR A 185 1.19 0.85 2.35
CA TYR A 185 1.48 0.54 3.75
C TYR A 185 2.84 1.09 4.18
N ALA A 186 3.89 0.80 3.40
CA ALA A 186 5.23 1.30 3.66
C ALA A 186 5.29 2.83 3.58
N SER A 187 4.59 3.44 2.60
CA SER A 187 4.47 4.89 2.49
C SER A 187 3.79 5.51 3.70
N MET A 188 2.68 4.92 4.20
CA MET A 188 1.96 5.40 5.39
C MET A 188 2.76 5.24 6.67
N LEU A 189 3.46 4.10 6.83
CA LEU A 189 4.36 3.84 7.97
C LEU A 189 5.52 4.84 8.05
N ASN A 190 5.90 5.43 6.93
CA ASN A 190 6.90 6.49 6.87
C ASN A 190 6.27 7.88 7.05
N LEU A 191 5.23 8.19 6.26
CA LEU A 191 4.65 9.52 6.15
C LEU A 191 3.99 9.97 7.45
N LEU A 192 3.10 9.15 8.03
CA LEU A 192 2.30 9.56 9.21
C LEU A 192 3.17 9.82 10.45
N PRO A 193 4.12 8.95 10.84
CA PRO A 193 5.04 9.27 11.93
C PRO A 193 5.93 10.49 11.64
N THR A 194 6.31 10.69 10.35
CA THR A 194 7.14 11.84 9.94
C THR A 194 6.38 13.17 10.03
N MET A 195 5.05 13.17 9.97
CA MET A 195 4.26 14.38 10.23
C MET A 195 4.57 14.98 11.62
N GLY A 196 4.92 14.16 12.60
CA GLY A 196 5.47 14.54 13.91
C GLY A 196 4.57 15.42 14.79
N LYS A 197 3.50 15.98 14.23
CA LYS A 197 2.54 16.88 14.89
C LYS A 197 1.13 16.58 14.43
N THR A 198 0.18 16.98 15.25
CA THR A 198 -1.25 16.96 14.93
C THR A 198 -1.49 17.79 13.66
N PRO A 199 -2.05 17.22 12.60
CA PRO A 199 -2.34 17.96 11.36
C PRO A 199 -3.30 19.11 11.62
N LEU A 200 -3.16 20.21 10.88
CA LEU A 200 -4.03 21.37 11.02
C LEU A 200 -5.43 21.09 10.45
N SER A 201 -5.49 20.43 9.30
CA SER A 201 -6.72 19.99 8.65
C SER A 201 -7.04 18.52 8.98
N PRO A 202 -8.30 18.08 8.83
CA PRO A 202 -8.61 16.66 8.79
C PRO A 202 -7.87 15.98 7.64
N VAL A 203 -7.48 14.72 7.85
CA VAL A 203 -6.83 13.91 6.83
C VAL A 203 -7.68 12.65 6.57
N ILE A 204 -8.03 12.41 5.32
CA ILE A 204 -8.69 11.18 4.89
C ILE A 204 -7.69 10.34 4.12
N VAL A 205 -7.54 9.07 4.48
CA VAL A 205 -6.63 8.13 3.84
C VAL A 205 -7.45 7.01 3.19
N SER A 206 -7.43 6.94 1.86
CA SER A 206 -8.03 5.86 1.09
C SER A 206 -6.95 4.84 0.73
N MET A 207 -7.12 3.60 1.19
CA MET A 207 -6.21 2.51 0.90
C MET A 207 -6.90 1.39 0.13
N ALA A 208 -6.19 0.82 -0.86
CA ALA A 208 -6.67 -0.29 -1.67
C ALA A 208 -6.62 -1.64 -0.91
N VAL A 209 -7.14 -1.67 0.31
CA VAL A 209 -7.11 -2.82 1.23
C VAL A 209 -8.50 -3.14 1.78
N ASP A 210 -8.70 -4.39 2.19
CA ASP A 210 -9.96 -4.85 2.81
C ASP A 210 -10.15 -4.22 4.19
N GLN A 211 -11.39 -4.09 4.64
CA GLN A 211 -11.73 -3.42 5.91
C GLN A 211 -11.03 -4.05 7.12
N GLU A 212 -11.00 -5.38 7.20
CA GLU A 212 -10.38 -6.10 8.32
C GLU A 212 -8.88 -5.77 8.45
N HIS A 213 -8.16 -5.78 7.32
CA HIS A 213 -6.74 -5.41 7.28
C HIS A 213 -6.52 -3.93 7.61
N LEU A 214 -7.44 -3.07 7.17
CA LEU A 214 -7.39 -1.65 7.48
C LEU A 214 -7.52 -1.40 8.98
N ASP A 215 -8.48 -2.05 9.64
CA ASP A 215 -8.71 -1.90 11.09
C ASP A 215 -7.49 -2.34 11.90
N ALA A 216 -6.88 -3.47 11.52
CA ALA A 216 -5.65 -3.95 12.14
C ALA A 216 -4.48 -2.97 11.92
N PHE A 217 -4.35 -2.41 10.72
CA PHE A 217 -3.32 -1.42 10.39
C PHE A 217 -3.51 -0.12 11.16
N VAL A 218 -4.72 0.39 11.25
CA VAL A 218 -5.06 1.58 12.05
C VAL A 218 -4.72 1.35 13.51
N LYS A 219 -5.07 0.19 14.07
CA LYS A 219 -4.72 -0.18 15.45
C LYS A 219 -3.20 -0.21 15.66
N TYR A 220 -2.45 -0.76 14.72
CA TYR A 220 -0.99 -0.79 14.75
C TYR A 220 -0.40 0.62 14.71
N LEU A 221 -0.85 1.47 13.78
CA LEU A 221 -0.34 2.84 13.58
C LEU A 221 -0.55 3.74 14.80
N ARG A 222 -1.59 3.52 15.61
CA ARG A 222 -1.85 4.32 16.83
C ARG A 222 -0.66 4.40 17.77
N SER A 223 0.20 3.38 17.77
CA SER A 223 1.39 3.35 18.62
C SER A 223 2.54 4.22 18.11
N TYR A 224 2.47 4.74 16.89
CA TYR A 224 3.57 5.43 16.22
C TYR A 224 3.29 6.89 15.87
N VAL A 225 2.08 7.38 16.11
CA VAL A 225 1.67 8.75 15.79
C VAL A 225 1.13 9.48 17.02
N PRO A 226 1.38 10.78 17.16
CA PRO A 226 0.95 11.57 18.33
C PRO A 226 -0.45 12.19 18.17
N PHE A 227 -1.24 11.75 17.17
CA PHE A 227 -2.57 12.29 16.87
C PHE A 227 -3.59 11.15 16.72
N ASN A 228 -4.87 11.53 16.72
CA ASN A 228 -5.95 10.55 16.63
C ASN A 228 -6.06 9.97 15.22
N ILE A 229 -6.17 8.65 15.12
CA ILE A 229 -6.44 7.94 13.87
C ILE A 229 -7.60 6.97 14.06
N PHE A 230 -8.46 6.89 13.05
CA PHE A 230 -9.70 6.12 13.07
C PHE A 230 -9.88 5.35 11.76
N SER A 231 -10.50 4.19 11.84
CA SER A 231 -11.19 3.59 10.70
C SER A 231 -12.55 4.26 10.59
N ALA A 232 -12.92 4.77 9.41
CA ALA A 232 -14.13 5.56 9.25
C ALA A 232 -15.39 4.68 9.38
N SER A 233 -16.40 5.18 10.08
CA SER A 233 -17.74 4.60 10.15
C SER A 233 -18.64 5.18 9.05
N ALA A 234 -19.81 4.56 8.83
CA ALA A 234 -20.76 4.96 7.76
C ALA A 234 -21.13 6.44 7.78
N LEU A 235 -21.19 7.05 8.96
CA LEU A 235 -21.38 8.48 9.16
C LEU A 235 -20.38 8.96 10.20
N GLN A 236 -19.29 9.59 9.76
CA GLN A 236 -18.18 9.99 10.61
C GLN A 236 -18.08 11.52 10.70
N GLU A 237 -18.25 12.09 11.89
CA GLU A 237 -17.88 13.51 12.14
C GLU A 237 -16.37 13.68 11.96
N ILE A 238 -15.97 14.64 11.15
CA ILE A 238 -14.56 14.90 10.84
C ILE A 238 -14.07 16.12 11.62
N LYS A 239 -12.95 15.95 12.32
CA LYS A 239 -12.33 16.98 13.14
C LYS A 239 -10.91 17.28 12.70
N PRO A 240 -10.48 18.56 12.72
CA PRO A 240 -9.09 18.93 12.55
C PRO A 240 -8.20 18.17 13.54
N GLY A 241 -7.02 17.80 13.10
CA GLY A 241 -6.08 17.09 13.95
C GLY A 241 -6.29 15.58 14.02
N SER A 242 -7.15 15.04 13.18
CA SER A 242 -7.44 13.61 13.13
C SER A 242 -7.26 13.05 11.72
N VAL A 243 -6.94 11.77 11.65
CA VAL A 243 -6.78 11.02 10.40
C VAL A 243 -7.83 9.91 10.36
N TYR A 244 -8.53 9.80 9.25
CA TYR A 244 -9.60 8.82 9.03
C TYR A 244 -9.25 7.93 7.84
N PHE A 245 -9.32 6.64 8.03
CA PHE A 245 -9.02 5.65 7.01
C PHE A 245 -10.30 5.07 6.42
N ILE A 246 -10.34 4.91 5.10
CA ILE A 246 -11.37 4.21 4.35
C ILE A 246 -10.75 3.08 3.52
N SER A 247 -11.43 1.93 3.47
CA SER A 247 -11.00 0.75 2.73
C SER A 247 -11.40 0.84 1.26
N LYS A 248 -10.88 -0.12 0.44
CA LYS A 248 -11.32 -0.26 -0.97
C LYS A 248 -12.79 -0.63 -1.13
N GLU A 249 -13.42 -1.15 -0.07
CA GLU A 249 -14.82 -1.58 -0.05
C GLU A 249 -15.78 -0.43 0.17
N GLN A 250 -15.26 0.76 0.48
CA GLN A 250 -16.03 1.95 0.80
C GLN A 250 -15.81 3.04 -0.26
N ALA A 251 -16.85 3.81 -0.50
CA ALA A 251 -16.78 5.11 -1.14
C ALA A 251 -17.18 6.18 -0.13
N GLY A 252 -16.58 7.35 -0.21
CA GLY A 252 -16.83 8.44 0.73
C GLY A 252 -17.21 9.73 0.03
N THR A 253 -18.09 10.51 0.65
CA THR A 253 -18.43 11.89 0.27
C THR A 253 -18.48 12.77 1.51
N PHE A 254 -18.28 14.07 1.33
CA PHE A 254 -18.41 15.05 2.39
C PHE A 254 -19.80 15.67 2.38
N ASP A 255 -20.32 15.98 3.56
CA ASP A 255 -21.56 16.73 3.75
C ASP A 255 -21.48 17.55 5.05
N TYR A 256 -22.38 18.52 5.20
CA TYR A 256 -22.58 19.26 6.45
C TYR A 256 -23.88 18.88 7.11
N LYS A 257 -23.82 18.23 8.27
CA LYS A 257 -25.00 17.88 9.08
C LYS A 257 -25.00 18.71 10.37
N LYS A 258 -26.06 19.48 10.57
CA LYS A 258 -26.18 20.38 11.73
C LYS A 258 -24.98 21.31 11.94
N GLY A 259 -24.37 21.75 10.83
CA GLY A 259 -23.18 22.64 10.85
C GLY A 259 -21.87 21.93 11.12
N GLN A 260 -21.84 20.61 11.23
CA GLN A 260 -20.64 19.80 11.40
C GLN A 260 -20.29 19.11 10.09
N LEU A 261 -19.01 19.12 9.74
CA LEU A 261 -18.49 18.37 8.59
C LEU A 261 -18.51 16.88 8.90
N VAL A 262 -19.12 16.11 8.03
CA VAL A 262 -19.20 14.65 8.12
C VAL A 262 -18.64 14.00 6.86
N LEU A 263 -18.03 12.84 7.04
CA LEU A 263 -17.71 11.88 5.98
C LEU A 263 -18.81 10.83 5.98
N GLU A 264 -19.56 10.74 4.91
CA GLU A 264 -20.49 9.66 4.67
C GLU A 264 -19.79 8.57 3.86
N THR A 265 -19.80 7.34 4.35
CA THR A 265 -19.26 6.21 3.61
C THR A 265 -20.36 5.20 3.30
N ALA A 266 -20.37 4.70 2.07
CA ALA A 266 -21.26 3.66 1.60
C ALA A 266 -20.47 2.48 1.04
N PRO A 267 -21.02 1.25 1.06
CA PRO A 267 -20.41 0.12 0.38
C PRO A 267 -20.21 0.40 -1.12
N ARG A 268 -19.04 0.06 -1.63
CA ARG A 268 -18.73 0.29 -3.05
C ARG A 268 -19.57 -0.57 -4.01
N ALA A 269 -20.12 -1.68 -3.54
CA ALA A 269 -21.01 -2.54 -4.33
C ALA A 269 -22.24 -1.81 -4.88
N ASP A 270 -22.62 -0.68 -4.25
CA ASP A 270 -23.76 0.15 -4.65
C ASP A 270 -23.40 1.16 -5.77
N LEU A 271 -22.14 1.19 -6.22
CA LEU A 271 -21.64 2.14 -7.21
C LEU A 271 -21.36 1.45 -8.55
N ASN A 272 -21.53 2.19 -9.65
CA ASN A 272 -21.13 1.73 -10.98
C ASN A 272 -19.62 1.46 -11.03
N GLU A 273 -19.20 0.33 -11.60
CA GLU A 273 -17.80 -0.13 -11.66
C GLU A 273 -16.81 0.88 -12.27
N LYS A 274 -17.29 1.85 -13.04
CA LYS A 274 -16.46 2.85 -13.74
C LYS A 274 -15.94 3.98 -12.85
N GLU A 275 -16.59 4.24 -11.71
CA GLU A 275 -16.19 5.30 -10.79
C GLU A 275 -15.52 4.68 -9.57
N GLY A 276 -14.22 4.92 -9.40
CA GLY A 276 -13.49 4.48 -8.21
C GLY A 276 -13.99 5.23 -6.97
N GLY A 277 -14.11 4.54 -5.82
CA GLY A 277 -14.52 5.19 -4.57
C GLY A 277 -13.66 6.41 -4.20
N ILE A 278 -12.39 6.43 -4.61
CA ILE A 278 -11.50 7.58 -4.42
C ILE A 278 -11.87 8.77 -5.33
N ASP A 279 -12.34 8.54 -6.55
CA ASP A 279 -12.74 9.63 -7.44
C ASP A 279 -13.93 10.38 -6.86
N LEU A 280 -14.94 9.68 -6.30
CA LEU A 280 -16.08 10.30 -5.61
C LEU A 280 -15.65 11.15 -4.41
N LEU A 281 -14.73 10.64 -3.60
CA LEU A 281 -14.19 11.37 -2.46
C LEU A 281 -13.49 12.66 -2.91
N LEU A 282 -12.72 12.61 -3.99
CA LEU A 282 -12.00 13.75 -4.53
C LEU A 282 -12.94 14.75 -5.22
N PHE A 283 -14.00 14.30 -5.90
CA PHE A 283 -15.04 15.18 -6.46
C PHE A 283 -15.74 15.95 -5.34
N SER A 284 -16.18 15.23 -4.29
CA SER A 284 -16.81 15.86 -3.14
C SER A 284 -15.87 16.83 -2.42
N ALA A 285 -14.58 16.48 -2.31
CA ALA A 285 -13.59 17.40 -1.73
C ALA A 285 -13.38 18.66 -2.58
N ALA A 286 -13.33 18.52 -3.90
CA ALA A 286 -13.20 19.66 -4.81
C ALA A 286 -14.39 20.61 -4.70
N GLU A 287 -15.60 20.07 -4.57
CA GLU A 287 -16.84 20.82 -4.41
C GLU A 287 -16.88 21.59 -3.09
N HIS A 288 -16.57 20.92 -1.96
CA HIS A 288 -16.72 21.51 -0.62
C HIS A 288 -15.56 22.41 -0.21
N PHE A 289 -14.33 22.14 -0.67
CA PHE A 289 -13.12 22.81 -0.18
C PHE A 289 -12.40 23.63 -1.25
N GLY A 290 -12.67 23.41 -2.54
CA GLY A 290 -12.06 24.16 -3.62
C GLY A 290 -10.52 24.22 -3.54
N GLU A 291 -9.96 25.44 -3.45
CA GLU A 291 -8.51 25.68 -3.37
C GLU A 291 -7.87 25.16 -2.06
N LYS A 292 -8.68 24.89 -1.02
CA LYS A 292 -8.23 24.34 0.26
C LYS A 292 -8.24 22.81 0.29
N ALA A 293 -8.49 22.14 -0.82
CA ALA A 293 -8.33 20.70 -0.97
C ALA A 293 -6.88 20.34 -1.35
N LEU A 294 -6.27 19.42 -0.62
CA LEU A 294 -4.96 18.82 -0.93
C LEU A 294 -5.14 17.33 -1.19
N ALA A 295 -4.81 16.87 -2.38
CA ALA A 295 -4.78 15.46 -2.74
C ALA A 295 -3.34 14.95 -2.86
N LEU A 296 -3.01 13.89 -2.15
CA LEU A 296 -1.69 13.25 -2.13
C LEU A 296 -1.82 11.82 -2.66
N PHE A 297 -1.07 11.50 -3.69
CA PHE A 297 -1.02 10.17 -4.29
C PHE A 297 0.32 9.50 -3.97
N LEU A 298 0.24 8.28 -3.45
CA LEU A 298 1.38 7.51 -3.00
C LEU A 298 1.68 6.34 -3.95
N SER A 299 2.51 5.39 -3.51
CA SER A 299 2.77 4.16 -4.25
C SER A 299 1.47 3.42 -4.59
N GLY A 300 1.38 2.88 -5.81
CA GLY A 300 0.22 2.11 -6.26
C GLY A 300 0.32 1.66 -7.72
N GLU A 301 -0.37 0.56 -8.03
CA GLU A 301 -0.40 -0.09 -9.34
C GLU A 301 -1.55 0.37 -10.25
N ASN A 302 -2.60 0.93 -9.67
CA ASN A 302 -3.79 1.33 -10.40
C ASN A 302 -3.83 2.86 -10.63
N CYS A 303 -4.60 3.28 -11.62
CA CYS A 303 -4.79 4.68 -11.97
C CYS A 303 -6.12 5.24 -11.44
N GLN A 304 -6.65 4.69 -10.33
CA GLN A 304 -7.85 5.23 -9.69
C GLN A 304 -7.55 6.61 -9.08
N GLY A 305 -8.55 7.48 -9.06
CA GLY A 305 -8.43 8.83 -8.52
C GLY A 305 -7.91 9.89 -9.52
N ILE A 306 -7.61 9.50 -10.77
CA ILE A 306 -7.12 10.45 -11.78
C ILE A 306 -8.21 11.46 -12.18
N SER A 307 -9.45 11.02 -12.31
CA SER A 307 -10.58 11.91 -12.61
C SER A 307 -10.84 12.88 -11.47
N GLY A 308 -10.82 12.39 -10.24
CA GLY A 308 -10.93 13.22 -9.04
C GLY A 308 -9.76 14.19 -8.88
N ALA A 309 -8.52 13.77 -9.18
CA ALA A 309 -7.36 14.65 -9.17
C ALA A 309 -7.50 15.82 -10.15
N LYS A 310 -8.04 15.56 -11.35
CA LYS A 310 -8.34 16.63 -12.32
C LYS A 310 -9.36 17.64 -11.78
N GLU A 311 -10.37 17.17 -11.07
CA GLU A 311 -11.39 18.04 -10.51
C GLU A 311 -10.84 18.89 -9.36
N VAL A 312 -10.02 18.32 -8.48
CA VAL A 312 -9.29 19.09 -7.46
C VAL A 312 -8.44 20.19 -8.10
N LEU A 313 -7.72 19.89 -9.21
CA LEU A 313 -6.94 20.89 -9.92
C LEU A 313 -7.81 21.96 -10.60
N ARG A 314 -9.00 21.61 -11.11
CA ARG A 314 -9.98 22.57 -11.68
C ARG A 314 -10.51 23.53 -10.63
N SER A 315 -10.78 23.03 -9.44
CA SER A 315 -11.23 23.82 -8.29
C SER A 315 -10.11 24.59 -7.60
N LYS A 316 -8.92 24.68 -8.25
CA LYS A 316 -7.70 25.36 -7.77
C LYS A 316 -7.07 24.69 -6.54
N GLY A 317 -7.50 23.51 -6.16
CA GLY A 317 -6.86 22.69 -5.13
C GLY A 317 -5.47 22.23 -5.55
N THR A 318 -4.75 21.62 -4.63
CA THR A 318 -3.37 21.14 -4.83
C THR A 318 -3.36 19.62 -4.99
N VAL A 319 -2.65 19.13 -6.00
CA VAL A 319 -2.41 17.70 -6.21
C VAL A 319 -0.91 17.45 -6.22
N LEU A 320 -0.46 16.53 -5.36
CA LEU A 320 0.93 16.09 -5.28
C LEU A 320 0.99 14.56 -5.37
N ALA A 321 2.02 14.06 -6.04
CA ALA A 321 2.32 12.64 -6.05
C ALA A 321 3.70 12.36 -5.43
N GLN A 322 3.83 11.23 -4.75
CA GLN A 322 5.13 10.73 -4.32
C GLN A 322 6.05 10.60 -5.53
N LYS A 323 7.29 11.03 -5.42
CA LYS A 323 8.28 10.90 -6.51
C LYS A 323 8.36 9.45 -6.98
N PRO A 324 8.18 9.17 -8.30
CA PRO A 324 8.14 7.81 -8.85
C PRO A 324 9.32 6.91 -8.46
N GLU A 325 10.52 7.50 -8.39
CA GLU A 325 11.76 6.81 -8.00
C GLU A 325 11.79 6.39 -6.52
N THR A 326 10.88 6.91 -5.71
CA THR A 326 10.73 6.54 -4.29
C THR A 326 9.52 5.64 -4.03
N CYS A 327 8.74 5.33 -5.07
CA CYS A 327 7.59 4.44 -4.98
C CYS A 327 8.01 2.99 -5.17
N LEU A 328 7.47 2.07 -4.36
CA LEU A 328 7.55 0.63 -4.65
C LEU A 328 6.83 0.30 -5.97
N ARG A 329 5.65 0.90 -6.20
CA ARG A 329 4.91 0.85 -7.46
C ARG A 329 4.65 2.28 -7.95
N PRO A 330 5.34 2.72 -9.00
CA PRO A 330 5.28 4.11 -9.46
C PRO A 330 4.12 4.42 -10.41
N ASP A 331 3.32 3.43 -10.81
CA ASP A 331 2.33 3.57 -11.87
C ASP A 331 1.30 4.67 -11.56
N LEU A 332 0.71 4.65 -10.36
CA LEU A 332 -0.24 5.67 -9.90
C LEU A 332 0.41 7.06 -9.87
N SER A 333 1.60 7.15 -9.29
CA SER A 333 2.33 8.42 -9.21
C SER A 333 2.60 9.01 -10.59
N ARG A 334 3.09 8.19 -11.53
CA ARG A 334 3.33 8.61 -12.92
C ARG A 334 2.05 9.08 -13.60
N ALA A 335 0.94 8.33 -13.43
CA ALA A 335 -0.35 8.69 -14.02
C ALA A 335 -0.88 10.04 -13.49
N VAL A 336 -0.70 10.32 -12.20
CA VAL A 336 -1.07 11.62 -11.60
C VAL A 336 -0.18 12.74 -12.14
N LEU A 337 1.13 12.51 -12.26
CA LEU A 337 2.07 13.53 -12.75
C LEU A 337 1.89 13.87 -14.24
N HIS A 338 1.20 13.04 -15.01
CA HIS A 338 0.75 13.43 -16.36
C HIS A 338 -0.33 14.52 -16.36
N GLN A 339 -0.95 14.81 -15.21
CA GLN A 339 -1.91 15.91 -15.12
C GLN A 339 -1.16 17.25 -15.01
N LYS A 340 -1.51 18.21 -15.89
CA LYS A 340 -0.96 19.57 -15.82
C LYS A 340 -1.20 20.15 -14.43
N LYS A 341 -0.18 20.74 -13.81
CA LYS A 341 -0.18 21.34 -12.47
C LYS A 341 -0.08 20.36 -11.28
N ALA A 342 -0.06 19.04 -11.50
CA ALA A 342 0.30 18.11 -10.43
C ALA A 342 1.81 18.19 -10.15
N GLY A 343 2.18 18.19 -8.87
CA GLY A 343 3.59 18.25 -8.44
C GLY A 343 4.10 16.92 -7.90
N ALA A 344 5.42 16.69 -7.99
CA ALA A 344 6.09 15.55 -7.38
C ALA A 344 6.78 15.97 -6.07
N ALA A 345 6.70 15.13 -5.04
CA ALA A 345 7.36 15.36 -3.77
C ALA A 345 7.84 14.06 -3.11
N THR A 346 8.85 14.14 -2.27
CA THR A 346 9.30 13.03 -1.42
C THR A 346 8.33 12.80 -0.27
N LEU A 347 8.37 11.62 0.37
CA LEU A 347 7.51 11.34 1.54
C LEU A 347 7.67 12.35 2.68
N PRO A 348 8.89 12.81 3.05
CA PRO A 348 9.05 13.87 4.06
C PRO A 348 8.43 15.22 3.67
N GLU A 349 8.52 15.60 2.39
CA GLU A 349 7.90 16.83 1.88
C GLU A 349 6.36 16.71 1.90
N LEU A 350 5.80 15.54 1.49
CA LEU A 350 4.38 15.25 1.57
C LEU A 350 3.88 15.28 3.02
N ALA A 351 4.64 14.66 3.94
CA ALA A 351 4.31 14.67 5.38
C ALA A 351 4.25 16.10 5.94
N THR A 352 5.25 16.93 5.61
CA THR A 352 5.29 18.33 6.03
C THR A 352 4.11 19.11 5.46
N LYS A 353 3.81 18.92 4.16
CA LYS A 353 2.69 19.59 3.50
C LYS A 353 1.36 19.20 4.11
N ALA A 354 1.14 17.91 4.37
CA ALA A 354 -0.08 17.40 5.00
C ALA A 354 -0.26 17.92 6.43
N ALA A 355 0.82 17.95 7.23
CA ALA A 355 0.77 18.42 8.62
C ALA A 355 0.47 19.92 8.74
N CYS A 356 0.88 20.72 7.74
CA CYS A 356 0.77 22.18 7.77
C CYS A 356 -0.31 22.73 6.82
N TRP A 357 -1.11 21.88 6.18
CA TRP A 357 -2.19 22.29 5.29
C TRP A 357 -3.33 22.96 6.07
N SER A 358 -3.77 24.13 5.60
CA SER A 358 -4.85 24.90 6.27
C SER A 358 -5.55 25.87 5.30
#